data_9997ad1fccc5f74f271351af12cc3c3d
#
_entry.id   9997ad1fccc5f74f271351af12cc3c3d
#
_cell.length_a   1.000
_cell.length_b   1.000
_cell.length_c   1.000
_cell.angle_alpha   90.00
_cell.angle_beta   90.00
_cell.angle_gamma   90.00
#
_symmetry.space_group_name_H-M   'P 1'
#
loop_
_entity.id
_entity.type
_entity.pdbx_description
1 polymer ?
#
loop_
_entity_poly.entity_id
_entity_poly.type
_entity_poly.pdbx_seq_one_letter_code
_entity_poly.pdbx_strand_id
1 'polypeptide(L)'
;GVANPLAKEVLTNANPGWMNNYSTYPITIIAPVLAILGALIVIPAAGKAKAGLSFLGTSLAVVGAILTAGFALFPFLMPSSLNPTVSLTMWDAVSSKNTLTVMTVAACIFVPLILIYTTWCYYKMWGVITNKHVQDNTHSLY
;
A
#
# COMPACT_ATOMS: atom_id res chain seq x y z
N GLY A 1 19.00 19.66 10.19
CA GLY A 1 18.31 20.94 10.25
C GLY A 1 16.81 20.69 10.27
N VAL A 2 16.09 21.48 11.03
CA VAL A 2 14.62 21.43 11.01
C VAL A 2 14.17 21.91 9.64
N ALA A 3 13.36 21.13 8.93
CA ALA A 3 12.80 21.57 7.66
C ALA A 3 11.96 22.83 7.89
N ASN A 4 12.27 23.90 7.16
CA ASN A 4 11.49 25.13 7.22
C ASN A 4 10.55 25.19 6.02
N PRO A 5 9.24 24.98 6.22
CA PRO A 5 8.29 24.96 5.10
C PRO A 5 8.20 26.29 4.35
N LEU A 6 8.60 27.41 5.00
CA LEU A 6 8.58 28.74 4.38
C LEU A 6 9.83 29.06 3.54
N ALA A 7 10.92 28.31 3.71
CA ALA A 7 12.17 28.54 3.02
C ALA A 7 12.44 27.56 1.86
N LYS A 8 11.47 26.70 1.51
CA LYS A 8 11.61 25.74 0.41
C LYS A 8 11.19 26.37 -0.91
N GLU A 9 11.93 26.07 -1.95
CA GLU A 9 11.58 26.36 -3.33
C GLU A 9 11.12 25.08 -4.03
N VAL A 10 9.95 25.13 -4.66
CA VAL A 10 9.40 24.02 -5.46
C VAL A 10 9.47 24.41 -6.92
N LEU A 11 10.20 23.63 -7.70
CA LEU A 11 10.32 23.83 -9.14
C LEU A 11 9.05 23.33 -9.82
N THR A 12 8.29 24.25 -10.42
CA THR A 12 7.02 23.95 -11.10
C THR A 12 7.17 23.49 -12.54
N ASN A 13 8.35 23.76 -13.14
CA ASN A 13 8.61 23.48 -14.55
C ASN A 13 9.48 22.24 -14.77
N ALA A 14 9.57 21.38 -13.76
CA ALA A 14 10.30 20.12 -13.91
C ALA A 14 9.53 19.21 -14.89
N ASN A 15 10.09 19.02 -16.08
CA ASN A 15 9.63 18.03 -17.02
C ASN A 15 10.49 16.77 -16.84
N PRO A 16 9.94 15.62 -16.51
CA PRO A 16 8.57 15.12 -16.72
C PRO A 16 7.58 15.25 -15.53
N GLY A 17 7.69 16.22 -14.64
CA GLY A 17 6.75 16.43 -13.55
C GLY A 17 6.66 15.25 -12.57
N TRP A 18 5.46 14.71 -12.34
CA TRP A 18 5.22 13.58 -11.42
C TRP A 18 5.94 12.27 -11.79
N MET A 19 6.41 12.16 -13.04
CA MET A 19 7.17 10.99 -13.51
C MET A 19 8.67 11.13 -13.27
N ASN A 20 9.13 12.26 -12.73
CA ASN A 20 10.55 12.52 -12.52
C ASN A 20 11.23 11.50 -11.60
N ASN A 21 10.50 11.00 -10.58
CA ASN A 21 11.02 9.99 -9.67
C ASN A 21 11.34 8.66 -10.36
N TYR A 22 10.58 8.29 -11.39
CA TYR A 22 10.84 7.09 -12.17
C TYR A 22 12.08 7.19 -13.05
N SER A 23 12.42 8.40 -13.53
CA SER A 23 13.66 8.63 -14.27
C SER A 23 14.88 8.74 -13.35
N THR A 24 14.71 9.32 -12.16
CA THR A 24 15.78 9.48 -11.17
C THR A 24 16.13 8.17 -10.47
N TYR A 25 15.11 7.37 -10.15
CA TYR A 25 15.25 6.08 -9.48
C TYR A 25 14.57 4.97 -10.29
N PRO A 26 15.25 4.40 -11.30
CA PRO A 26 14.64 3.41 -12.21
C PRO A 26 14.05 2.19 -11.52
N ILE A 27 14.54 1.84 -10.34
CA ILE A 27 13.99 0.73 -9.53
C ILE A 27 12.51 0.92 -9.18
N THR A 28 12.04 2.16 -9.13
CA THR A 28 10.63 2.46 -8.82
C THR A 28 9.66 2.03 -9.92
N ILE A 29 10.15 1.79 -11.15
CA ILE A 29 9.37 1.25 -12.27
C ILE A 29 8.84 -0.15 -11.96
N ILE A 30 9.46 -0.87 -11.02
CA ILE A 30 8.95 -2.16 -10.55
C ILE A 30 7.50 -2.04 -10.05
N ALA A 31 7.12 -0.93 -9.43
CA ALA A 31 5.79 -0.75 -8.87
C ALA A 31 4.65 -0.79 -9.93
N PRO A 32 4.66 0.04 -10.99
CA PRO A 32 3.65 -0.06 -12.04
C PRO A 32 3.73 -1.39 -12.81
N VAL A 33 4.92 -1.95 -12.98
CA VAL A 33 5.07 -3.29 -13.60
C VAL A 33 4.38 -4.36 -12.75
N LEU A 34 4.56 -4.35 -11.43
CA LEU A 34 3.86 -5.27 -10.52
C LEU A 34 2.34 -5.10 -10.57
N ALA A 35 1.85 -3.86 -10.65
CA ALA A 35 0.43 -3.59 -10.78
C ALA A 35 -0.16 -4.22 -12.05
N ILE A 36 0.49 -4.01 -13.18
CA ILE A 36 0.04 -4.53 -14.48
C ILE A 36 0.17 -6.06 -14.52
N LEU A 37 1.30 -6.63 -14.12
CA LEU A 37 1.51 -8.07 -14.10
C LEU A 37 0.53 -8.78 -13.16
N GLY A 38 0.29 -8.21 -11.97
CA GLY A 38 -0.71 -8.72 -11.05
C GLY A 38 -2.10 -8.78 -11.68
N ALA A 39 -2.53 -7.70 -12.32
CA ALA A 39 -3.81 -7.64 -13.03
C ALA A 39 -3.89 -8.67 -14.18
N LEU A 40 -2.83 -8.79 -14.98
CA LEU A 40 -2.77 -9.74 -16.09
C LEU A 40 -2.81 -11.21 -15.63
N ILE A 41 -2.24 -11.53 -14.47
CA ILE A 41 -2.30 -12.88 -13.88
C ILE A 41 -3.72 -13.23 -13.44
N VAL A 42 -4.48 -12.27 -12.93
CA VAL A 42 -5.84 -12.52 -12.43
C VAL A 42 -6.78 -12.98 -13.53
N ILE A 43 -6.70 -12.41 -14.73
CA ILE A 43 -7.62 -12.71 -15.84
C ILE A 43 -7.66 -14.21 -16.16
N PRO A 44 -6.54 -14.87 -16.52
CA PRO A 44 -6.55 -16.30 -16.82
C PRO A 44 -6.72 -17.18 -15.58
N ALA A 45 -6.30 -16.71 -14.39
CA ALA A 45 -6.43 -17.46 -13.15
C ALA A 45 -7.89 -17.58 -12.71
N ALA A 46 -8.65 -16.50 -12.83
CA ALA A 46 -10.09 -16.48 -12.54
C ALA A 46 -10.87 -17.38 -13.52
N GLY A 47 -10.56 -17.32 -14.81
CA GLY A 47 -11.20 -18.18 -15.82
C GLY A 47 -10.94 -19.69 -15.61
N LYS A 48 -9.84 -20.05 -14.96
CA LYS A 48 -9.49 -21.45 -14.62
C LYS A 48 -9.87 -21.83 -13.17
N ALA A 49 -10.66 -21.03 -12.49
CA ALA A 49 -11.07 -21.21 -11.08
C ALA A 49 -9.89 -21.45 -10.10
N LYS A 50 -8.69 -20.92 -10.41
CA LYS A 50 -7.51 -21.01 -9.55
C LYS A 50 -7.51 -19.89 -8.50
N ALA A 51 -8.33 -20.06 -7.46
CA ALA A 51 -8.55 -19.03 -6.42
C ALA A 51 -7.24 -18.49 -5.78
N GLY A 52 -6.31 -19.37 -5.43
CA GLY A 52 -5.03 -18.97 -4.83
C GLY A 52 -4.17 -18.09 -5.75
N LEU A 53 -4.11 -18.41 -7.04
CA LEU A 53 -3.37 -17.63 -8.03
C LEU A 53 -4.03 -16.28 -8.30
N SER A 54 -5.37 -16.25 -8.33
CA SER A 54 -6.14 -15.01 -8.45
C SER A 54 -5.92 -14.10 -7.25
N PHE A 55 -5.91 -14.66 -6.04
CA PHE A 55 -5.63 -13.90 -4.81
C PHE A 55 -4.23 -13.29 -4.83
N LEU A 56 -3.19 -14.06 -5.18
CA LEU A 56 -1.82 -13.55 -5.30
C LEU A 56 -1.71 -12.45 -6.36
N GLY A 57 -2.31 -12.65 -7.54
CA GLY A 57 -2.32 -11.65 -8.60
C GLY A 57 -3.00 -10.34 -8.17
N THR A 58 -4.16 -10.43 -7.52
CA THR A 58 -4.86 -9.24 -6.98
C THR A 58 -4.04 -8.52 -5.92
N SER A 59 -3.42 -9.27 -5.00
CA SER A 59 -2.57 -8.69 -3.96
C SER A 59 -1.38 -7.93 -4.56
N LEU A 60 -0.71 -8.51 -5.56
CA LEU A 60 0.39 -7.85 -6.28
C LEU A 60 -0.10 -6.61 -7.02
N ALA A 61 -1.27 -6.66 -7.67
CA ALA A 61 -1.85 -5.52 -8.35
C ALA A 61 -2.14 -4.35 -7.38
N VAL A 62 -2.73 -4.63 -6.23
CA VAL A 62 -3.02 -3.61 -5.20
C VAL A 62 -1.74 -3.01 -4.64
N VAL A 63 -0.78 -3.84 -4.25
CA VAL A 63 0.53 -3.37 -3.74
C VAL A 63 1.24 -2.52 -4.79
N GLY A 64 1.29 -2.98 -6.04
CA GLY A 64 1.88 -2.24 -7.15
C GLY A 64 1.21 -0.89 -7.39
N ALA A 65 -0.12 -0.83 -7.35
CA ALA A 65 -0.88 0.42 -7.53
C ALA A 65 -0.59 1.44 -6.41
N ILE A 66 -0.59 1.00 -5.14
CA ILE A 66 -0.29 1.86 -3.99
C ILE A 66 1.15 2.39 -4.07
N LEU A 67 2.12 1.52 -4.36
CA LEU A 67 3.51 1.92 -4.49
C LEU A 67 3.73 2.87 -5.68
N THR A 68 3.02 2.67 -6.79
CA THR A 68 3.08 3.55 -7.95
C THR A 68 2.65 4.97 -7.57
N ALA A 69 1.52 5.12 -6.90
CA ALA A 69 1.05 6.41 -6.42
C ALA A 69 2.03 7.03 -5.41
N GLY A 70 2.55 6.23 -4.46
CA GLY A 70 3.51 6.68 -3.47
C GLY A 70 4.81 7.19 -4.09
N PHE A 71 5.38 6.47 -5.04
CA PHE A 71 6.61 6.89 -5.72
C PHE A 71 6.41 8.10 -6.64
N ALA A 72 5.25 8.21 -7.30
CA ALA A 72 4.93 9.36 -8.13
C ALA A 72 4.81 10.65 -7.29
N LEU A 73 4.15 10.58 -6.13
CA LEU A 73 3.93 11.74 -5.27
C LEU A 73 5.15 12.12 -4.41
N PHE A 74 6.05 11.17 -4.14
CA PHE A 74 7.21 11.45 -3.29
C PHE A 74 8.04 12.64 -3.81
N PRO A 75 8.44 13.60 -2.96
CA PRO A 75 8.27 13.66 -1.49
C PRO A 75 7.03 14.42 -1.00
N PHE A 76 6.08 14.74 -1.87
CA PHE A 76 4.89 15.52 -1.52
C PHE A 76 3.81 14.65 -0.89
N LEU A 77 3.24 15.12 0.24
CA LEU A 77 2.00 14.59 0.80
C LEU A 77 0.78 15.30 0.23
N MET A 78 0.86 16.63 0.17
CA MET A 78 -0.23 17.47 -0.35
C MET A 78 0.36 18.56 -1.26
N PRO A 79 0.40 18.32 -2.58
CA PRO A 79 0.83 19.33 -3.53
C PRO A 79 -0.23 20.44 -3.64
N SER A 80 0.21 21.70 -3.59
CA SER A 80 -0.65 22.86 -3.79
C SER A 80 -0.70 23.23 -5.27
N SER A 81 -1.92 23.38 -5.78
CA SER A 81 -2.14 23.85 -7.16
C SER A 81 -2.07 25.35 -7.31
N LEU A 82 -2.34 26.11 -6.22
CA LEU A 82 -2.36 27.58 -6.25
C LEU A 82 -0.97 28.16 -6.03
N ASN A 83 -0.24 27.65 -5.07
CA ASN A 83 1.11 28.10 -4.78
C ASN A 83 2.01 26.89 -4.48
N PRO A 84 2.83 26.47 -5.44
CA PRO A 84 3.67 25.26 -5.29
C PRO A 84 4.64 25.31 -4.10
N THR A 85 5.09 26.49 -3.69
CA THR A 85 6.03 26.65 -2.56
C THR A 85 5.40 26.32 -1.21
N VAL A 86 4.07 26.38 -1.08
CA VAL A 86 3.31 25.96 0.13
C VAL A 86 2.89 24.49 0.10
N SER A 87 3.32 23.72 -0.89
CA SER A 87 3.07 22.27 -0.93
C SER A 87 3.67 21.61 0.31
N LEU A 88 2.92 20.71 0.96
CA LEU A 88 3.40 19.95 2.11
C LEU A 88 4.22 18.74 1.64
N THR A 89 5.45 18.72 2.07
CA THR A 89 6.34 17.55 1.92
C THR A 89 6.25 16.66 3.16
N MET A 90 6.74 15.41 3.03
CA MET A 90 6.78 14.49 4.16
C MET A 90 7.61 15.04 5.34
N TRP A 91 8.60 15.89 5.08
CA TRP A 91 9.42 16.49 6.15
C TRP A 91 8.70 17.63 6.87
N ASP A 92 7.83 18.36 6.18
CA ASP A 92 7.02 19.44 6.77
C ASP A 92 5.86 18.91 7.59
N ALA A 93 5.31 17.75 7.18
CA ALA A 93 4.15 17.12 7.82
C ALA A 93 4.52 16.15 8.96
N VAL A 94 5.81 16.03 9.28
CA VAL A 94 6.28 15.14 10.36
C VAL A 94 5.85 15.67 11.73
N SER A 95 5.28 14.79 12.53
CA SER A 95 4.94 15.06 13.94
C SER A 95 6.20 15.23 14.80
N SER A 96 6.04 15.73 16.03
CA SER A 96 7.17 15.91 16.95
C SER A 96 7.89 14.57 17.21
N LYS A 97 9.19 14.63 17.51
CA LYS A 97 10.01 13.45 17.82
C LYS A 97 9.41 12.60 18.95
N ASN A 98 8.89 13.23 19.98
CA ASN A 98 8.27 12.53 21.10
C ASN A 98 7.01 11.77 20.68
N THR A 99 6.15 12.39 19.89
CA THR A 99 4.94 11.75 19.32
C THR A 99 5.31 10.57 18.45
N LEU A 100 6.29 10.73 17.56
CA LEU A 100 6.76 9.64 16.71
C LEU A 100 7.34 8.47 17.52
N THR A 101 8.06 8.75 18.61
CA THR A 101 8.58 7.70 19.50
C THR A 101 7.45 6.93 20.15
N VAL A 102 6.45 7.60 20.70
CA VAL A 102 5.28 6.96 21.32
C VAL A 102 4.52 6.13 20.29
N MET A 103 4.28 6.68 19.11
CA MET A 103 3.61 5.95 18.02
C MET A 103 4.40 4.72 17.58
N THR A 104 5.73 4.81 17.49
CA THR A 104 6.59 3.68 17.13
C THR A 104 6.51 2.57 18.17
N VAL A 105 6.60 2.90 19.45
CA VAL A 105 6.49 1.91 20.55
C VAL A 105 5.12 1.26 20.53
N ALA A 106 4.06 2.04 20.40
CA ALA A 106 2.69 1.51 20.29
C ALA A 106 2.54 0.58 19.08
N ALA A 107 3.04 0.98 17.91
CA ALA A 107 3.00 0.16 16.70
C ALA A 107 3.77 -1.15 16.87
N CYS A 108 4.96 -1.11 17.48
CA CYS A 108 5.78 -2.33 17.73
C CYS A 108 5.07 -3.33 18.65
N ILE A 109 4.15 -2.89 19.50
CA ILE A 109 3.39 -3.77 20.40
C ILE A 109 2.10 -4.24 19.71
N PHE A 110 1.29 -3.29 19.20
CA PHE A 110 -0.05 -3.60 18.70
C PHE A 110 -0.05 -4.26 17.33
N VAL A 111 0.88 -3.91 16.44
CA VAL A 111 0.93 -4.51 15.10
C VAL A 111 1.22 -6.01 15.15
N PRO A 112 2.25 -6.50 15.88
CA PRO A 112 2.46 -7.94 16.03
C PRO A 112 1.28 -8.65 16.71
N LEU A 113 0.68 -8.05 17.72
CA LEU A 113 -0.47 -8.62 18.42
C LEU A 113 -1.67 -8.80 17.49
N ILE A 114 -1.98 -7.77 16.68
CA ILE A 114 -3.05 -7.84 15.68
C ILE A 114 -2.74 -8.89 14.62
N LEU A 115 -1.49 -8.94 14.14
CA LEU A 115 -1.07 -9.93 13.14
C LEU A 115 -1.20 -11.36 13.66
N ILE A 116 -0.77 -11.63 14.90
CA ILE A 116 -0.91 -12.94 15.54
C ILE A 116 -2.37 -13.32 15.65
N TYR A 117 -3.20 -12.43 16.19
CA TYR A 117 -4.64 -12.67 16.34
C TYR A 117 -5.32 -12.91 14.98
N THR A 118 -5.05 -12.06 14.00
CA THR A 118 -5.63 -12.18 12.66
C THR A 118 -5.20 -13.48 11.99
N THR A 119 -3.91 -13.81 12.06
CA THR A 119 -3.37 -15.05 11.50
C THR A 119 -4.02 -16.27 12.16
N TRP A 120 -4.19 -16.24 13.48
CA TRP A 120 -4.87 -17.31 14.21
C TRP A 120 -6.34 -17.46 13.79
N CYS A 121 -7.06 -16.36 13.65
CA CYS A 121 -8.45 -16.38 13.16
C CYS A 121 -8.53 -16.99 11.75
N TYR A 122 -7.68 -16.53 10.82
CA TYR A 122 -7.63 -17.10 9.47
C TYR A 122 -7.27 -18.59 9.47
N TYR A 123 -6.33 -18.99 10.32
CA TYR A 123 -5.96 -20.41 10.46
C TYR A 123 -7.15 -21.26 10.94
N LYS A 124 -7.91 -20.76 11.91
CA LYS A 124 -9.11 -21.46 12.42
C LYS A 124 -10.25 -21.53 11.41
N MET A 125 -10.37 -20.52 10.55
CA MET A 125 -11.39 -20.46 9.51
C MET A 125 -10.90 -21.02 8.16
N TRP A 126 -9.68 -21.61 8.14
CA TRP A 126 -9.08 -22.11 6.91
C TRP A 126 -9.87 -23.29 6.36
N GLY A 127 -10.37 -23.14 5.15
CA GLY A 127 -11.06 -24.21 4.43
C GLY A 127 -11.96 -23.70 3.33
N VAL A 128 -12.24 -24.57 2.38
CA VAL A 128 -13.22 -24.30 1.32
C VAL A 128 -14.56 -24.82 1.79
N ILE A 129 -15.55 -23.95 1.94
CA ILE A 129 -16.92 -24.35 2.25
C ILE A 129 -17.52 -24.97 1.00
N THR A 130 -17.71 -26.28 1.01
CA THR A 130 -18.33 -27.03 -0.07
C THR A 130 -19.79 -27.32 0.29
N ASN A 131 -20.68 -27.44 -0.70
CA ASN A 131 -22.09 -27.80 -0.47
C ASN A 131 -22.26 -29.05 0.39
N LYS A 132 -21.38 -30.02 0.28
CA LYS A 132 -21.36 -31.23 1.11
C LYS A 132 -21.05 -30.91 2.58
N HIS A 133 -20.11 -29.99 2.83
CA HIS A 133 -19.76 -29.54 4.18
C HIS A 133 -20.93 -28.81 4.86
N VAL A 134 -21.70 -28.04 4.09
CA VAL A 134 -22.89 -27.35 4.56
C VAL A 134 -23.99 -28.33 4.93
N GLN A 135 -24.21 -29.41 4.14
CA GLN A 135 -25.23 -30.41 4.39
C GLN A 135 -24.90 -31.29 5.60
N ASP A 136 -23.64 -31.65 5.78
CA ASP A 136 -23.17 -32.50 6.88
C ASP A 136 -23.15 -31.76 8.25
N ASN A 137 -23.07 -30.42 8.24
CA ASN A 137 -22.92 -29.59 9.45
C ASN A 137 -23.99 -28.50 9.60
N THR A 138 -25.22 -28.80 9.23
CA THR A 138 -26.33 -27.83 9.27
C THR A 138 -26.60 -27.21 10.67
N HIS A 139 -26.17 -27.87 11.75
CA HIS A 139 -26.38 -27.40 13.14
C HIS A 139 -25.14 -26.71 13.76
N SER A 140 -24.00 -26.66 13.08
CA SER A 140 -22.75 -26.13 13.65
C SER A 140 -22.17 -24.93 12.88
N LEU A 141 -22.92 -24.39 11.93
CA LEU A 141 -22.50 -23.26 11.10
C LEU A 141 -22.92 -21.88 11.64
N TYR A 142 -23.55 -21.84 12.83
CA TYR A 142 -23.94 -20.61 13.51
C TYR A 142 -23.33 -20.56 14.92
#